data_4457db25b86b866e4660e1e2b9cb4c2e
#
_entry.id   4457db25b86b866e4660e1e2b9cb4c2e
#
_cell.length_a   1.000
_cell.length_b   1.000
_cell.length_c   1.000
_cell.angle_alpha   90.00
_cell.angle_beta   90.00
_cell.angle_gamma   90.00
#
_symmetry.space_group_name_H-M   'P 1'
#
loop_
_entity.id
_entity.type
_entity.pdbx_description
1 polymer ?
#
loop_
_entity_poly.entity_id
_entity_poly.type
_entity_poly.pdbx_seq_one_letter_code
_entity_poly.pdbx_strand_id
1 'polypeptide(L)'
;MDQRTITLLPATTIAAAVTASLGRASKIGPVGYLLLEGKFLYGAAGTTVKVWVQTRVGGGTWRDIANFAFTTAAATKWHAVKKNIAVAAAIAASDAALTDDTILDGFIGDEIRVKYTTTGTYTGATSIQILATAKE
;
A
#
# COMPACT_ATOMS: atom_id res chain seq x y z
N MET A 1 -0.47 6.04 -24.65
CA MET A 1 0.03 5.99 -23.28
C MET A 1 -0.67 4.88 -22.52
N ASP A 2 0.10 3.90 -22.09
CA ASP A 2 -0.47 2.68 -21.57
C ASP A 2 -0.73 2.77 -20.07
N GLN A 3 -1.92 2.37 -19.70
CA GLN A 3 -2.31 2.20 -18.31
C GLN A 3 -2.36 0.70 -18.01
N ARG A 4 -1.83 0.28 -16.90
CA ARG A 4 -1.85 -1.13 -16.51
C ARG A 4 -2.23 -1.29 -15.05
N THR A 5 -2.88 -2.41 -14.76
CA THR A 5 -3.26 -2.77 -13.39
C THR A 5 -2.27 -3.79 -12.84
N ILE A 6 -1.81 -3.54 -11.63
CA ILE A 6 -0.86 -4.38 -10.91
C ILE A 6 -1.54 -4.86 -9.63
N THR A 7 -1.54 -6.17 -9.40
CA THR A 7 -2.00 -6.72 -8.14
C THR A 7 -0.84 -6.72 -7.15
N LEU A 8 -0.85 -5.79 -6.21
CA LEU A 8 0.20 -5.68 -5.18
C LEU A 8 -0.01 -6.69 -4.07
N LEU A 9 -1.25 -6.91 -3.69
CA LEU A 9 -1.64 -7.94 -2.73
C LEU A 9 -2.94 -8.55 -3.23
N PRO A 10 -2.94 -9.84 -3.65
CA PRO A 10 -4.18 -10.51 -4.02
C PRO A 10 -5.09 -10.64 -2.81
N ALA A 11 -6.37 -10.92 -3.03
CA ALA A 11 -7.32 -11.12 -1.94
C ALA A 11 -6.73 -12.14 -0.95
N THR A 12 -6.39 -11.67 0.25
CA THR A 12 -5.68 -12.43 1.28
C THR A 12 -6.51 -12.48 2.53
N THR A 13 -6.74 -13.69 3.06
CA THR A 13 -7.46 -13.85 4.31
C THR A 13 -6.61 -13.34 5.47
N ILE A 14 -7.20 -12.47 6.28
CA ILE A 14 -6.59 -11.94 7.49
C ILE A 14 -7.17 -12.70 8.68
N ALA A 15 -6.31 -13.29 9.48
CA ALA A 15 -6.73 -14.05 10.66
C ALA A 15 -5.89 -13.66 11.87
N ALA A 16 -4.72 -14.26 12.06
CA ALA A 16 -3.86 -14.01 13.21
C ALA A 16 -3.15 -12.65 13.11
N ALA A 17 -2.76 -12.12 14.26
CA ALA A 17 -1.92 -10.93 14.32
C ALA A 17 -0.56 -11.19 13.65
N VAL A 18 -0.09 -10.23 12.85
CA VAL A 18 1.23 -10.29 12.21
C VAL A 18 1.95 -8.95 12.41
N THR A 19 3.25 -9.03 12.67
CA THR A 19 4.07 -7.84 12.90
C THR A 19 4.43 -7.15 11.59
N ALA A 20 4.73 -7.93 10.57
CA ALA A 20 5.01 -7.42 9.23
C ALA A 20 4.84 -8.55 8.23
N SER A 21 4.00 -8.35 7.24
CA SER A 21 3.82 -9.29 6.14
C SER A 21 4.03 -8.54 4.83
N LEU A 22 4.65 -9.20 3.85
CA LEU A 22 5.00 -8.59 2.59
C LEU A 22 4.15 -9.14 1.46
N GLY A 23 3.65 -8.24 0.63
CA GLY A 23 3.07 -8.60 -0.65
C GLY A 23 4.16 -8.76 -1.71
N ARG A 24 3.74 -9.00 -2.93
CA ARG A 24 4.64 -9.17 -4.07
C ARG A 24 5.30 -7.85 -4.42
N ALA A 25 6.63 -7.87 -4.62
CA ALA A 25 7.35 -6.75 -5.22
C ALA A 25 7.22 -6.81 -6.73
N SER A 26 6.96 -5.68 -7.36
CA SER A 26 6.81 -5.59 -8.82
C SER A 26 7.61 -4.42 -9.37
N LYS A 27 8.29 -4.66 -10.49
CA LYS A 27 8.89 -3.58 -11.26
C LYS A 27 7.81 -2.86 -12.03
N ILE A 28 7.80 -1.52 -11.95
CA ILE A 28 6.76 -0.72 -12.56
C ILE A 28 7.24 0.07 -13.78
N GLY A 29 8.55 0.13 -14.02
CA GLY A 29 9.10 0.87 -15.14
C GLY A 29 8.82 2.37 -15.06
N PRO A 30 8.79 3.09 -16.20
CA PRO A 30 8.52 4.50 -16.21
C PRO A 30 7.05 4.76 -15.84
N VAL A 31 6.84 5.31 -14.64
CA VAL A 31 5.52 5.64 -14.09
C VAL A 31 5.55 7.06 -13.57
N GLY A 32 4.58 7.88 -14.00
CA GLY A 32 4.39 9.22 -13.48
C GLY A 32 3.30 9.31 -12.42
N TYR A 33 2.46 8.25 -12.33
CA TYR A 33 1.24 8.35 -11.54
C TYR A 33 0.71 6.96 -11.21
N LEU A 34 0.28 6.81 -9.97
CA LEU A 34 -0.33 5.58 -9.46
C LEU A 34 -1.69 5.90 -8.85
N LEU A 35 -2.69 5.13 -9.22
CA LEU A 35 -3.94 5.07 -8.49
C LEU A 35 -3.96 3.76 -7.70
N LEU A 36 -4.07 3.86 -6.40
CA LEU A 36 -4.04 2.73 -5.48
C LEU A 36 -5.44 2.47 -4.93
N GLU A 37 -5.83 1.21 -4.88
CA GLU A 37 -7.09 0.79 -4.27
C GLU A 37 -6.82 -0.22 -3.17
N GLY A 38 -7.32 0.05 -1.96
CA GLY A 38 -7.31 -0.88 -0.84
C GLY A 38 -8.73 -1.32 -0.53
N LYS A 39 -9.01 -2.62 -0.67
CA LYS A 39 -10.32 -3.21 -0.42
C LYS A 39 -10.25 -4.13 0.78
N PHE A 40 -11.01 -3.81 1.81
CA PHE A 40 -11.10 -4.57 3.05
C PHE A 40 -12.50 -5.13 3.21
N LEU A 41 -12.61 -6.45 3.25
CA LEU A 41 -13.86 -7.16 3.50
C LEU A 41 -13.83 -7.64 4.95
N TYR A 42 -14.66 -7.05 5.79
CA TYR A 42 -14.68 -7.35 7.21
C TYR A 42 -15.65 -8.47 7.53
N GLY A 43 -15.20 -9.46 8.29
CA GLY A 43 -16.04 -10.52 8.85
C GLY A 43 -16.40 -10.23 10.28
N ALA A 44 -15.48 -10.52 11.22
CA ALA A 44 -15.71 -10.30 12.65
C ALA A 44 -14.41 -10.18 13.42
N ALA A 45 -14.48 -9.69 14.66
CA ALA A 45 -13.38 -9.57 15.60
C ALA A 45 -12.22 -8.72 15.08
N GLY A 46 -11.01 -8.89 15.62
CA GLY A 46 -9.84 -8.11 15.23
C GLY A 46 -9.80 -6.70 15.79
N THR A 47 -8.74 -5.97 15.51
CA THR A 47 -8.54 -4.60 15.95
C THR A 47 -8.21 -3.67 14.78
N THR A 48 -7.02 -3.82 14.18
CA THR A 48 -6.60 -2.98 13.05
C THR A 48 -5.81 -3.78 12.02
N VAL A 49 -5.91 -3.34 10.76
CA VAL A 49 -4.99 -3.74 9.69
C VAL A 49 -4.43 -2.45 9.11
N LYS A 50 -3.11 -2.33 9.10
CA LYS A 50 -2.43 -1.18 8.48
C LYS A 50 -1.60 -1.67 7.32
N VAL A 51 -1.78 -1.03 6.18
CA VAL A 51 -1.12 -1.39 4.92
C VAL A 51 -0.30 -0.22 4.43
N TRP A 52 0.97 -0.44 4.16
CA TRP A 52 1.82 0.55 3.51
C TRP A 52 2.17 0.09 2.12
N VAL A 53 1.91 0.93 1.14
CA VAL A 53 2.45 0.75 -0.21
C VAL A 53 3.83 1.39 -0.21
N GLN A 54 4.83 0.62 -0.62
CA GLN A 54 6.23 1.03 -0.56
C GLN A 54 6.87 1.02 -1.93
N THR A 55 7.86 1.87 -2.11
CA THR A 55 8.66 1.95 -3.32
C THR A 55 10.15 1.94 -2.98
N ARG A 56 10.99 1.63 -3.97
CA ARG A 56 12.44 1.79 -3.86
C ARG A 56 13.05 2.13 -5.21
N VAL A 57 14.28 2.58 -5.20
CA VAL A 57 15.05 2.97 -6.38
C VAL A 57 16.27 2.07 -6.47
N GLY A 58 16.44 1.42 -7.62
CA GLY A 58 17.65 0.66 -7.93
C GLY A 58 18.02 -0.43 -6.94
N GLY A 59 17.03 -1.15 -6.40
CA GLY A 59 17.29 -2.18 -5.40
C GLY A 59 17.67 -1.64 -4.02
N GLY A 60 17.42 -0.35 -3.77
CA GLY A 60 17.73 0.30 -2.49
C GLY A 60 16.72 0.00 -1.39
N THR A 61 16.62 0.90 -0.43
CA THR A 61 15.74 0.73 0.73
C THR A 61 14.28 0.99 0.38
N TRP A 62 13.38 0.12 0.86
CA TRP A 62 11.95 0.32 0.70
C TRP A 62 11.45 1.44 1.60
N ARG A 63 10.60 2.31 1.05
CA ARG A 63 10.01 3.45 1.77
C ARG A 63 8.54 3.61 1.43
N ASP A 64 7.76 4.12 2.40
CA ASP A 64 6.32 4.28 2.28
C ASP A 64 5.95 5.39 1.31
N ILE A 65 4.94 5.14 0.48
CA ILE A 65 4.32 6.17 -0.36
C ILE A 65 2.83 6.34 -0.07
N ALA A 66 2.19 5.36 0.53
CA ALA A 66 0.77 5.44 0.89
C ALA A 66 0.47 4.52 2.06
N ASN A 67 -0.54 4.88 2.84
CA ASN A 67 -1.07 4.04 3.91
C ASN A 67 -2.58 3.86 3.75
N PHE A 68 -3.05 2.64 3.96
CA PHE A 68 -4.46 2.32 4.13
C PHE A 68 -4.64 1.72 5.53
N ALA A 69 -5.52 2.29 6.34
CA ALA A 69 -5.82 1.77 7.67
C ALA A 69 -7.27 1.29 7.73
N PHE A 70 -7.46 0.09 8.27
CA PHE A 70 -8.77 -0.52 8.43
C PHE A 70 -8.94 -1.00 9.87
N THR A 71 -10.17 -1.01 10.36
CA THR A 71 -10.47 -1.45 11.73
C THR A 71 -11.48 -2.59 11.72
N THR A 72 -12.72 -2.33 12.06
CA THR A 72 -13.77 -3.34 12.24
C THR A 72 -14.99 -3.05 11.36
N ALA A 73 -14.75 -2.57 10.15
CA ALA A 73 -15.79 -2.32 9.17
C ALA A 73 -15.22 -2.52 7.77
N ALA A 74 -16.01 -3.06 6.87
CA ALA A 74 -15.62 -3.17 5.47
C ALA A 74 -15.47 -1.77 4.85
N ALA A 75 -14.46 -1.59 4.05
CA ALA A 75 -14.20 -0.31 3.38
C ALA A 75 -13.36 -0.53 2.12
N THR A 76 -13.57 0.34 1.15
CA THR A 76 -12.69 0.46 -0.01
C THR A 76 -12.16 1.88 -0.04
N LYS A 77 -10.85 2.02 -0.13
CA LYS A 77 -10.17 3.31 -0.08
C LYS A 77 -9.26 3.47 -1.29
N TRP A 78 -9.06 4.70 -1.72
CA TRP A 78 -8.22 5.01 -2.88
C TRP A 78 -7.23 6.11 -2.53
N HIS A 79 -6.03 6.01 -3.12
CA HIS A 79 -5.01 7.06 -3.09
C HIS A 79 -4.46 7.28 -4.48
N ALA A 80 -4.24 8.54 -4.84
CA ALA A 80 -3.53 8.92 -6.06
C ALA A 80 -2.15 9.47 -5.68
N VAL A 81 -1.09 8.90 -6.24
CA VAL A 81 0.29 9.32 -5.98
C VAL A 81 0.94 9.74 -7.29
N LYS A 82 1.54 10.92 -7.29
CA LYS A 82 2.23 11.47 -8.47
C LYS A 82 3.73 11.52 -8.26
N LYS A 83 4.48 11.27 -9.32
CA LYS A 83 5.94 11.33 -9.32
C LYS A 83 6.46 12.74 -9.56
N ASN A 84 5.87 13.45 -10.50
CA ASN A 84 6.42 14.73 -10.99
C ASN A 84 5.91 15.90 -10.17
N ILE A 85 6.24 15.92 -8.89
CA ILE A 85 5.95 17.04 -7.99
C ILE A 85 7.27 17.61 -7.51
N ALA A 86 7.47 18.92 -7.76
CA ALA A 86 8.65 19.61 -7.26
C ALA A 86 8.56 19.76 -5.74
N VAL A 87 9.62 19.42 -5.05
CA VAL A 87 9.74 19.60 -3.60
C VAL A 87 10.99 20.41 -3.31
N ALA A 88 10.89 21.31 -2.32
CA ALA A 88 11.97 22.24 -1.99
C ALA A 88 13.06 21.61 -1.13
N ALA A 89 12.78 20.47 -0.50
CA ALA A 89 13.70 19.78 0.40
C ALA A 89 13.74 18.29 0.11
N ALA A 90 14.74 17.61 0.63
CA ALA A 90 14.80 16.15 0.54
C ALA A 90 13.55 15.51 1.16
N ILE A 91 13.04 14.49 0.52
CA ILE A 91 11.88 13.73 1.02
C ILE A 91 12.34 12.85 2.18
N ALA A 92 11.70 13.03 3.34
CA ALA A 92 11.95 12.21 4.52
C ALA A 92 10.93 11.06 4.54
N ALA A 93 11.28 9.96 3.89
CA ALA A 93 10.40 8.80 3.80
C ALA A 93 10.66 7.82 4.94
N SER A 94 9.60 7.10 5.35
CA SER A 94 9.64 6.14 6.44
C SER A 94 9.46 4.70 5.94
N ASP A 95 9.62 3.74 6.85
CA ASP A 95 9.37 2.32 6.58
C ASP A 95 8.30 1.81 7.56
N ALA A 96 7.10 1.60 7.03
CA ALA A 96 5.92 1.16 7.80
C ALA A 96 5.58 2.11 8.98
N ALA A 97 5.68 3.41 8.72
CA ALA A 97 5.40 4.43 9.73
C ALA A 97 4.61 5.63 9.18
N LEU A 98 4.31 5.64 7.90
CA LEU A 98 3.48 6.71 7.31
C LEU A 98 2.11 6.72 7.99
N THR A 99 1.63 7.92 8.33
CA THR A 99 0.37 8.14 9.04
C THR A 99 -0.82 7.48 8.33
N ASP A 100 -1.76 6.98 9.12
CA ASP A 100 -2.96 6.29 8.62
C ASP A 100 -3.69 7.11 7.55
N ASP A 101 -4.03 6.44 6.46
CA ASP A 101 -4.80 6.99 5.34
C ASP A 101 -4.19 8.24 4.69
N THR A 102 -2.87 8.32 4.64
CA THR A 102 -2.14 9.42 3.99
C THR A 102 -1.24 8.94 2.87
N ILE A 103 -0.73 9.88 2.09
CA ILE A 103 0.24 9.62 1.03
C ILE A 103 1.49 10.47 1.22
N LEU A 104 2.58 10.03 0.61
CA LEU A 104 3.79 10.81 0.39
C LEU A 104 3.94 11.03 -1.10
N ASP A 105 3.51 12.18 -1.58
CA ASP A 105 3.54 12.51 -3.01
C ASP A 105 4.96 12.85 -3.50
N GLY A 106 5.16 12.69 -4.80
CA GLY A 106 6.43 13.04 -5.45
C GLY A 106 7.50 11.96 -5.39
N PHE A 107 7.22 10.82 -4.75
CA PHE A 107 8.21 9.78 -4.51
C PHE A 107 7.72 8.43 -5.05
N ILE A 108 8.10 8.12 -6.30
CA ILE A 108 7.84 6.82 -6.93
C ILE A 108 9.15 6.34 -7.56
N GLY A 109 9.63 5.19 -7.10
CA GLY A 109 10.83 4.55 -7.65
C GLY A 109 10.50 3.61 -8.80
N ASP A 110 11.37 2.63 -9.03
CA ASP A 110 11.22 1.66 -10.11
C ASP A 110 10.57 0.35 -9.68
N GLU A 111 10.41 0.13 -8.39
CA GLU A 111 9.71 -1.04 -7.83
C GLU A 111 8.70 -0.62 -6.78
N ILE A 112 7.66 -1.43 -6.61
CA ILE A 112 6.56 -1.18 -5.67
C ILE A 112 6.20 -2.50 -4.97
N ARG A 113 5.83 -2.41 -3.70
CA ARG A 113 5.32 -3.55 -2.93
C ARG A 113 4.36 -3.10 -1.84
N VAL A 114 3.73 -4.06 -1.19
CA VAL A 114 2.90 -3.84 0.00
C VAL A 114 3.57 -4.47 1.22
N LYS A 115 3.50 -3.77 2.35
CA LYS A 115 3.84 -4.29 3.66
C LYS A 115 2.66 -4.01 4.59
N TYR A 116 2.23 -5.01 5.37
CA TYR A 116 1.08 -4.78 6.25
C TYR A 116 1.27 -5.42 7.61
N THR A 117 0.56 -4.88 8.60
CA THR A 117 0.50 -5.39 9.96
C THR A 117 -0.95 -5.64 10.35
N THR A 118 -1.19 -6.63 11.19
CA THR A 118 -2.50 -6.95 11.73
C THR A 118 -2.41 -6.99 13.24
N THR A 119 -3.30 -6.27 13.91
CA THR A 119 -3.44 -6.29 15.38
C THR A 119 -4.76 -6.95 15.73
N GLY A 120 -4.75 -7.85 16.71
CA GLY A 120 -5.90 -8.66 17.07
C GLY A 120 -6.07 -9.84 16.10
N THR A 121 -7.06 -10.67 16.37
CA THR A 121 -7.37 -11.84 15.55
C THR A 121 -8.70 -11.63 14.84
N TYR A 122 -8.65 -11.55 13.53
CA TYR A 122 -9.85 -11.42 12.69
C TYR A 122 -10.46 -12.78 12.41
N THR A 123 -11.77 -12.83 12.27
CA THR A 123 -12.53 -14.04 11.95
C THR A 123 -13.57 -13.72 10.86
N GLY A 124 -14.39 -14.72 10.48
CA GLY A 124 -15.47 -14.50 9.52
C GLY A 124 -15.02 -14.23 8.11
N ALA A 125 -13.92 -14.84 7.67
CA ALA A 125 -13.37 -14.67 6.32
C ALA A 125 -13.00 -13.21 5.98
N THR A 126 -12.49 -12.46 6.95
CA THR A 126 -11.95 -11.12 6.71
C THR A 126 -10.81 -11.20 5.69
N SER A 127 -10.81 -10.31 4.70
CA SER A 127 -9.79 -10.31 3.66
C SER A 127 -9.39 -8.89 3.24
N ILE A 128 -8.19 -8.78 2.65
CA ILE A 128 -7.67 -7.53 2.12
C ILE A 128 -7.09 -7.74 0.73
N GLN A 129 -7.26 -6.74 -0.13
CA GLN A 129 -6.70 -6.74 -1.48
C GLN A 129 -6.18 -5.34 -1.80
N ILE A 130 -5.00 -5.26 -2.38
CA ILE A 130 -4.39 -3.99 -2.81
C ILE A 130 -4.08 -4.07 -4.30
N LEU A 131 -4.66 -3.15 -5.05
CA LEU A 131 -4.44 -3.01 -6.49
C LEU A 131 -3.82 -1.65 -6.78
N ALA A 132 -3.04 -1.60 -7.85
CA ALA A 132 -2.50 -0.35 -8.37
C ALA A 132 -2.76 -0.25 -9.86
N THR A 133 -3.13 0.94 -10.32
CA THR A 133 -3.14 1.27 -11.74
C THR A 133 -2.00 2.24 -11.99
N ALA A 134 -1.07 1.85 -12.84
CA ALA A 134 0.11 2.62 -13.15
C ALA A 134 -0.01 3.28 -14.52
N LYS A 135 0.39 4.54 -14.61
CA LYS A 135 0.37 5.31 -15.85
C LYS A 135 1.64 6.15 -15.96
N GLU A 136 2.17 6.29 -17.17
CA GLU A 136 3.30 7.16 -17.46
C GLU A 136 2.98 8.65 -17.28
#